data_27d3cab5ca467becc18fedce42a859fd
#
_entry.id   27d3cab5ca467becc18fedce42a859fd
#
_cell.length_a   1.000
_cell.length_b   1.000
_cell.length_c   1.000
_cell.angle_alpha   90.00
_cell.angle_beta   90.00
_cell.angle_gamma   90.00
#
_symmetry.space_group_name_H-M   'P 1'
#
loop_
_entity.id
_entity.type
_entity.pdbx_description
1 polymer ?
#
loop_
_entity_poly.entity_id
_entity_poly.type
_entity_poly.pdbx_seq_one_letter_code
_entity_poly.pdbx_strand_id
1 'polypeptide(L)'
;MRARLLFALGAPLIFAYCSVPLAAKQAALPLVAAGWKLDSSATGDLTGDGVADVAMVIRGDDPKLIVHNDRLGQSELDTNPRRLLIFAGSRAGFRQIAASDHLIPPAGDAESSCLEDPLAEGEITIARNVLSVKLHYWLSCGSWGVTANTYRFRLQSGRFRLTGFDQMEFMRNSGEGTRVSVNFLTGRKSATKFAIDDSIPERLKWTKIRPQRFYLDMLDSSVCVAVDETTSLC
;
A
#
# COMPACT_ATOMS: atom_id res chain seq x y z
N MET A 1 -8.96 -86.70 -0.46
CA MET A 1 -9.83 -85.64 0.11
C MET A 1 -8.92 -84.49 0.59
N ARG A 2 -8.86 -83.37 -0.11
CA ARG A 2 -8.08 -82.19 0.24
C ARG A 2 -9.03 -81.03 0.49
N ALA A 3 -9.14 -80.56 1.74
CA ALA A 3 -9.93 -79.42 2.14
C ALA A 3 -9.16 -78.13 1.78
N ARG A 4 -9.82 -77.20 1.06
CA ARG A 4 -9.30 -75.87 0.78
C ARG A 4 -9.90 -74.92 1.83
N LEU A 5 -9.05 -74.31 2.67
CA LEU A 5 -9.36 -73.19 3.51
C LEU A 5 -9.42 -71.90 2.65
N LEU A 6 -10.52 -71.22 2.67
CA LEU A 6 -10.68 -69.86 2.11
C LEU A 6 -10.40 -68.84 3.23
N PHE A 7 -9.33 -68.08 3.07
CA PHE A 7 -9.05 -66.89 3.91
C PHE A 7 -9.81 -65.68 3.32
N ALA A 8 -10.73 -65.13 4.07
CA ALA A 8 -11.34 -63.87 3.76
C ALA A 8 -10.47 -62.71 4.23
N LEU A 9 -9.94 -61.92 3.32
CA LEU A 9 -9.23 -60.66 3.61
C LEU A 9 -10.26 -59.54 3.87
N GLY A 10 -10.43 -59.16 5.13
CA GLY A 10 -11.16 -57.96 5.50
C GLY A 10 -10.32 -56.69 5.26
N ALA A 11 -10.75 -55.83 4.38
CA ALA A 11 -10.13 -54.50 4.17
C ALA A 11 -10.57 -53.53 5.28
N PRO A 12 -9.65 -52.78 5.89
CA PRO A 12 -10.04 -51.78 6.88
C PRO A 12 -10.65 -50.54 6.16
N LEU A 13 -11.84 -50.12 6.54
CA LEU A 13 -12.46 -48.86 6.15
C LEU A 13 -11.73 -47.72 6.88
N ILE A 14 -10.93 -46.97 6.14
CA ILE A 14 -10.31 -45.72 6.63
C ILE A 14 -11.37 -44.62 6.55
N PHE A 15 -11.90 -44.20 7.68
CA PHE A 15 -12.73 -42.99 7.81
C PHE A 15 -11.80 -41.76 7.72
N ALA A 16 -11.77 -41.10 6.57
CA ALA A 16 -11.16 -39.77 6.44
C ALA A 16 -12.03 -38.74 7.19
N TYR A 17 -11.56 -38.30 8.34
CA TYR A 17 -12.12 -37.13 9.02
C TYR A 17 -11.81 -35.90 8.19
N CYS A 18 -12.81 -35.39 7.47
CA CYS A 18 -12.77 -34.09 6.80
C CYS A 18 -12.88 -33.02 7.90
N SER A 19 -11.74 -32.51 8.38
CA SER A 19 -11.72 -31.35 9.27
C SER A 19 -12.13 -30.13 8.46
N VAL A 20 -13.36 -29.68 8.65
CA VAL A 20 -13.84 -28.38 8.13
C VAL A 20 -13.02 -27.29 8.84
N PRO A 21 -12.30 -26.41 8.11
CA PRO A 21 -11.59 -25.31 8.75
C PRO A 21 -12.62 -24.41 9.43
N LEU A 22 -12.46 -24.22 10.72
CA LEU A 22 -13.23 -23.26 11.51
C LEU A 22 -13.00 -21.89 10.86
N ALA A 23 -14.03 -21.33 10.22
CA ALA A 23 -13.94 -19.99 9.64
C ALA A 23 -13.51 -19.03 10.75
N ALA A 24 -12.31 -18.48 10.65
CA ALA A 24 -11.80 -17.49 11.57
C ALA A 24 -12.78 -16.31 11.54
N LYS A 25 -13.41 -16.04 12.69
CA LYS A 25 -14.32 -14.90 12.87
C LYS A 25 -13.51 -13.64 12.52
N GLN A 26 -13.84 -13.02 11.41
CA GLN A 26 -13.18 -11.80 10.96
C GLN A 26 -13.38 -10.74 12.04
N ALA A 27 -12.29 -10.29 12.67
CA ALA A 27 -12.38 -9.28 13.69
C ALA A 27 -12.98 -8.00 13.06
N ALA A 28 -13.96 -7.41 13.75
CA ALA A 28 -14.54 -6.14 13.30
C ALA A 28 -13.43 -5.08 13.24
N LEU A 29 -13.43 -4.27 12.18
CA LEU A 29 -12.47 -3.15 12.05
C LEU A 29 -12.59 -2.18 13.24
N PRO A 30 -11.52 -1.44 13.58
CA PRO A 30 -11.60 -0.36 14.54
C PRO A 30 -12.68 0.65 14.14
N LEU A 31 -13.35 1.23 15.14
CA LEU A 31 -14.40 2.23 14.90
C LEU A 31 -13.79 3.51 14.32
N VAL A 32 -14.43 4.02 13.28
CA VAL A 32 -14.10 5.33 12.70
C VAL A 32 -14.74 6.42 13.54
N ALA A 33 -13.98 7.45 13.89
CA ALA A 33 -14.48 8.57 14.70
C ALA A 33 -15.56 9.39 13.95
N ALA A 34 -16.43 10.07 14.69
CA ALA A 34 -17.41 10.97 14.10
C ALA A 34 -16.72 12.09 13.26
N GLY A 35 -17.30 12.44 12.13
CA GLY A 35 -16.73 13.39 11.16
C GLY A 35 -15.68 12.80 10.22
N TRP A 36 -15.46 11.48 10.29
CA TRP A 36 -14.60 10.72 9.39
C TRP A 36 -15.34 9.54 8.80
N LYS A 37 -14.91 9.12 7.62
CA LYS A 37 -15.38 7.91 6.95
C LYS A 37 -14.21 7.02 6.53
N LEU A 38 -14.43 5.71 6.48
CA LEU A 38 -13.44 4.75 6.00
C LEU A 38 -13.29 4.90 4.48
N ASP A 39 -12.07 5.08 4.03
CA ASP A 39 -11.72 5.22 2.62
C ASP A 39 -11.08 3.93 2.07
N SER A 40 -10.16 3.32 2.84
CA SER A 40 -9.52 2.06 2.49
C SER A 40 -9.05 1.32 3.75
N SER A 41 -8.86 0.01 3.67
CA SER A 41 -8.27 -0.76 4.77
C SER A 41 -7.53 -2.00 4.29
N ALA A 42 -6.52 -2.40 5.06
CA ALA A 42 -5.79 -3.65 4.88
C ALA A 42 -5.63 -4.37 6.21
N THR A 43 -5.66 -5.70 6.18
CA THR A 43 -5.52 -6.55 7.36
C THR A 43 -4.39 -7.54 7.16
N GLY A 44 -3.56 -7.74 8.18
CA GLY A 44 -2.44 -8.69 8.18
C GLY A 44 -1.56 -8.49 9.40
N ASP A 45 -0.62 -9.37 9.64
CA ASP A 45 0.30 -9.28 10.77
C ASP A 45 1.44 -8.30 10.43
N LEU A 46 1.48 -7.14 11.11
CA LEU A 46 2.55 -6.13 11.03
C LEU A 46 3.52 -6.23 12.20
N THR A 47 3.03 -6.68 13.37
CA THR A 47 3.80 -6.75 14.60
C THR A 47 4.66 -8.01 14.68
N GLY A 48 4.30 -9.05 13.93
CA GLY A 48 5.01 -10.34 13.92
C GLY A 48 4.59 -11.26 15.06
N ASP A 49 3.43 -11.00 15.69
CA ASP A 49 2.92 -11.80 16.81
C ASP A 49 1.90 -12.88 16.39
N GLY A 50 1.60 -12.95 15.09
CA GLY A 50 0.66 -13.92 14.52
C GLY A 50 -0.82 -13.48 14.67
N VAL A 51 -1.09 -12.29 15.21
CA VAL A 51 -2.43 -11.72 15.28
C VAL A 51 -2.60 -10.71 14.14
N ALA A 52 -3.80 -10.65 13.57
CA ALA A 52 -4.07 -9.71 12.51
C ALA A 52 -4.14 -8.26 13.02
N ASP A 53 -3.31 -7.40 12.45
CA ASP A 53 -3.29 -5.95 12.61
C ASP A 53 -4.10 -5.31 11.49
N VAL A 54 -4.41 -4.03 11.62
CA VAL A 54 -5.19 -3.27 10.63
C VAL A 54 -4.49 -1.95 10.32
N ALA A 55 -4.36 -1.66 9.02
CA ALA A 55 -4.11 -0.31 8.53
C ALA A 55 -5.40 0.22 7.90
N MET A 56 -5.78 1.45 8.24
CA MET A 56 -6.99 2.11 7.73
C MET A 56 -6.62 3.49 7.18
N VAL A 57 -7.13 3.83 6.02
CA VAL A 57 -7.21 5.22 5.57
C VAL A 57 -8.61 5.72 5.88
N ILE A 58 -8.68 6.78 6.65
CA ILE A 58 -9.91 7.51 6.91
C ILE A 58 -9.84 8.87 6.25
N ARG A 59 -10.97 9.37 5.78
CA ARG A 59 -11.13 10.68 5.15
C ARG A 59 -12.14 11.51 5.94
N GLY A 60 -11.90 12.80 6.07
CA GLY A 60 -12.85 13.74 6.65
C GLY A 60 -14.18 13.72 5.87
N ASP A 61 -15.27 14.07 6.54
CA ASP A 61 -16.63 14.12 5.98
C ASP A 61 -17.26 15.49 6.16
N ASP A 62 -16.48 16.56 5.93
CA ASP A 62 -16.97 17.93 5.97
C ASP A 62 -17.42 18.36 4.55
N PRO A 63 -18.72 18.61 4.31
CA PRO A 63 -19.23 19.05 3.01
C PRO A 63 -18.69 20.42 2.59
N LYS A 64 -18.18 21.25 3.51
CA LYS A 64 -17.57 22.53 3.20
C LYS A 64 -16.21 22.41 2.53
N LEU A 65 -15.58 21.23 2.62
CA LEU A 65 -14.30 20.90 1.98
C LEU A 65 -14.49 20.22 0.61
N ILE A 66 -15.70 20.12 0.13
CA ILE A 66 -15.99 19.76 -1.27
C ILE A 66 -16.08 21.06 -2.05
N VAL A 67 -15.07 21.33 -2.87
CA VAL A 67 -14.92 22.60 -3.61
C VAL A 67 -15.43 22.43 -5.03
N HIS A 68 -16.34 23.33 -5.45
CA HIS A 68 -16.79 23.39 -6.83
C HIS A 68 -15.70 24.00 -7.73
N ASN A 69 -15.48 23.41 -8.90
CA ASN A 69 -14.50 23.85 -9.88
C ASN A 69 -15.17 24.12 -11.24
N ASP A 70 -15.11 25.37 -11.68
CA ASP A 70 -15.62 25.82 -12.99
C ASP A 70 -14.56 25.73 -14.11
N ARG A 71 -13.34 25.24 -13.80
CA ARG A 71 -12.22 25.09 -14.74
C ARG A 71 -12.13 23.66 -15.27
N LEU A 72 -11.11 23.39 -16.09
CA LEU A 72 -10.81 22.02 -16.55
C LEU A 72 -10.55 21.10 -15.36
N GLY A 73 -10.85 19.81 -15.54
CA GLY A 73 -10.66 18.76 -14.55
C GLY A 73 -11.98 18.32 -13.92
N GLN A 74 -11.92 17.85 -12.69
CA GLN A 74 -13.07 17.39 -11.94
C GLN A 74 -13.94 18.59 -11.53
N SER A 75 -15.26 18.48 -11.64
CA SER A 75 -16.20 19.55 -11.28
C SER A 75 -16.37 19.75 -9.78
N GLU A 76 -16.11 18.68 -8.99
CA GLU A 76 -16.12 18.73 -7.53
C GLU A 76 -14.81 18.11 -7.01
N LEU A 77 -14.15 18.85 -6.13
CA LEU A 77 -12.85 18.47 -5.55
C LEU A 77 -13.04 18.23 -4.06
N ASP A 78 -12.93 16.98 -3.65
CA ASP A 78 -12.98 16.61 -2.22
C ASP A 78 -11.61 16.84 -1.58
N THR A 79 -11.47 18.02 -0.97
CA THR A 79 -10.24 18.43 -0.27
C THR A 79 -10.21 18.02 1.20
N ASN A 80 -11.13 17.16 1.63
CA ASN A 80 -11.13 16.60 2.98
C ASN A 80 -9.80 15.87 3.26
N PRO A 81 -9.20 16.11 4.44
CA PRO A 81 -7.92 15.49 4.79
C PRO A 81 -8.07 13.97 4.92
N ARG A 82 -7.00 13.25 4.63
CA ARG A 82 -6.85 11.81 4.85
C ARG A 82 -5.87 11.54 5.98
N ARG A 83 -6.12 10.45 6.68
CA ARG A 83 -5.24 9.93 7.74
C ARG A 83 -5.03 8.45 7.55
N LEU A 84 -3.78 8.03 7.62
CA LEU A 84 -3.43 6.62 7.72
C LEU A 84 -3.30 6.26 9.21
N LEU A 85 -4.12 5.34 9.69
CA LEU A 85 -4.11 4.85 11.07
C LEU A 85 -3.69 3.38 11.07
N ILE A 86 -2.80 3.00 11.99
CA ILE A 86 -2.33 1.62 12.14
C ILE A 86 -2.65 1.12 13.54
N PHE A 87 -3.29 -0.04 13.60
CA PHE A 87 -3.74 -0.67 14.84
C PHE A 87 -3.12 -2.05 14.98
N ALA A 88 -2.54 -2.31 16.14
CA ALA A 88 -2.18 -3.66 16.56
C ALA A 88 -3.41 -4.40 17.07
N GLY A 89 -3.63 -5.60 16.55
CA GLY A 89 -4.66 -6.50 17.01
C GLY A 89 -4.27 -7.27 18.26
N SER A 90 -5.26 -7.65 19.05
CA SER A 90 -5.11 -8.55 20.20
C SER A 90 -6.44 -9.26 20.49
N ARG A 91 -6.42 -10.20 21.43
CA ARG A 91 -7.68 -10.84 21.92
C ARG A 91 -8.63 -9.83 22.58
N ALA A 92 -8.11 -8.72 23.09
CA ALA A 92 -8.89 -7.65 23.74
C ALA A 92 -9.42 -6.61 22.74
N GLY A 93 -9.06 -6.70 21.47
CA GLY A 93 -9.41 -5.74 20.43
C GLY A 93 -8.19 -5.05 19.81
N PHE A 94 -8.40 -3.86 19.25
CA PHE A 94 -7.39 -3.11 18.54
C PHE A 94 -6.85 -1.94 19.37
N ARG A 95 -5.55 -1.70 19.28
CA ARG A 95 -4.85 -0.56 19.86
C ARG A 95 -4.09 0.20 18.79
N GLN A 96 -4.34 1.48 18.62
CA GLN A 96 -3.59 2.31 17.68
C GLN A 96 -2.11 2.35 18.07
N ILE A 97 -1.23 2.08 17.11
CA ILE A 97 0.24 2.04 17.28
C ILE A 97 0.97 3.06 16.42
N ALA A 98 0.33 3.59 15.36
CA ALA A 98 0.89 4.67 14.55
C ALA A 98 -0.22 5.43 13.81
N ALA A 99 0.13 6.62 13.34
CA ALA A 99 -0.68 7.42 12.42
C ALA A 99 0.23 8.24 11.51
N SER A 100 -0.31 8.62 10.34
CA SER A 100 0.25 9.65 9.47
C SER A 100 -0.89 10.47 8.89
N ASP A 101 -0.77 11.79 9.03
CA ASP A 101 -1.78 12.75 8.57
C ASP A 101 -1.41 13.36 7.21
N HIS A 102 -0.22 13.04 6.67
CA HIS A 102 0.35 13.72 5.51
C HIS A 102 0.85 12.80 4.39
N LEU A 103 0.97 11.48 4.63
CA LEU A 103 1.48 10.56 3.60
C LEU A 103 0.49 10.39 2.45
N ILE A 104 -0.82 10.39 2.73
CA ILE A 104 -1.86 10.17 1.72
C ILE A 104 -2.56 11.51 1.46
N PRO A 105 -2.46 12.07 0.24
CA PRO A 105 -3.09 13.35 -0.08
C PRO A 105 -4.62 13.24 -0.08
N PRO A 106 -5.34 14.36 -0.01
CA PRO A 106 -6.78 14.43 -0.25
C PRO A 106 -7.16 13.81 -1.61
N ALA A 107 -8.44 13.50 -1.80
CA ALA A 107 -8.95 12.94 -3.05
C ALA A 107 -8.97 13.96 -4.20
N GLY A 108 -9.16 15.23 -3.88
CA GLY A 108 -9.12 16.33 -4.82
C GLY A 108 -8.14 17.41 -4.37
N ASP A 109 -7.58 18.13 -5.34
CA ASP A 109 -6.65 19.24 -5.13
C ASP A 109 -7.18 20.49 -5.84
N ALA A 110 -7.42 21.56 -5.07
CA ALA A 110 -7.94 22.83 -5.61
C ALA A 110 -6.93 23.55 -6.52
N GLU A 111 -5.64 23.31 -6.37
CA GLU A 111 -4.59 23.88 -7.21
C GLU A 111 -4.34 23.04 -8.48
N SER A 112 -4.66 21.75 -8.43
CA SER A 112 -4.48 20.80 -9.53
C SER A 112 -5.75 19.99 -9.80
N SER A 113 -6.79 20.67 -10.27
CA SER A 113 -8.12 20.08 -10.51
C SER A 113 -8.16 18.94 -11.54
N CYS A 114 -7.10 18.78 -12.34
CA CYS A 114 -6.93 17.65 -13.26
C CYS A 114 -6.32 16.41 -12.60
N LEU A 115 -5.83 16.52 -11.36
CA LEU A 115 -5.29 15.38 -10.64
C LEU A 115 -6.45 14.49 -10.17
N GLU A 116 -6.45 13.26 -10.64
CA GLU A 116 -7.36 12.22 -10.14
C GLU A 116 -6.92 11.78 -8.73
N ASP A 117 -7.86 11.22 -7.97
CA ASP A 117 -7.58 10.75 -6.63
C ASP A 117 -6.40 9.75 -6.61
N PRO A 118 -5.26 10.08 -5.97
CA PRO A 118 -4.10 9.20 -5.98
C PRO A 118 -4.30 7.85 -5.29
N LEU A 119 -5.33 7.71 -4.46
CA LEU A 119 -5.66 6.45 -3.80
C LEU A 119 -6.67 5.61 -4.60
N ALA A 120 -7.42 6.17 -5.54
CA ALA A 120 -8.45 5.43 -6.31
C ALA A 120 -7.87 4.26 -7.11
N GLU A 121 -6.69 4.44 -7.75
CA GLU A 121 -5.89 3.38 -8.37
C GLU A 121 -4.65 3.04 -7.53
N GLY A 122 -4.60 3.56 -6.30
CA GLY A 122 -3.64 3.23 -5.28
C GLY A 122 -4.04 1.98 -4.50
N GLU A 123 -3.23 1.60 -3.54
CA GLU A 123 -3.49 0.43 -2.72
C GLU A 123 -2.78 0.54 -1.38
N ILE A 124 -3.44 0.09 -0.31
CA ILE A 124 -2.76 -0.25 0.94
C ILE A 124 -2.83 -1.76 1.15
N THR A 125 -1.69 -2.38 1.47
CA THR A 125 -1.60 -3.82 1.71
C THR A 125 -0.72 -4.13 2.90
N ILE A 126 -1.01 -5.26 3.55
CA ILE A 126 -0.17 -5.82 4.62
C ILE A 126 0.21 -7.24 4.22
N ALA A 127 1.50 -7.48 4.03
CA ALA A 127 2.03 -8.80 3.73
C ALA A 127 3.43 -8.98 4.32
N ARG A 128 3.71 -10.14 4.93
CA ARG A 128 5.04 -10.47 5.47
C ARG A 128 5.61 -9.40 6.41
N ASN A 129 4.79 -8.88 7.31
CA ASN A 129 5.11 -7.80 8.25
C ASN A 129 5.53 -6.48 7.55
N VAL A 130 5.06 -6.26 6.33
CA VAL A 130 5.27 -5.02 5.57
C VAL A 130 3.94 -4.36 5.32
N LEU A 131 3.83 -3.09 5.69
CA LEU A 131 2.80 -2.20 5.18
C LEU A 131 3.29 -1.59 3.86
N SER A 132 2.54 -1.79 2.79
CA SER A 132 2.75 -1.10 1.52
C SER A 132 1.65 -0.07 1.30
N VAL A 133 2.05 1.13 0.91
CA VAL A 133 1.16 2.22 0.47
C VAL A 133 1.55 2.57 -0.95
N LYS A 134 0.65 2.36 -1.91
CA LYS A 134 0.81 2.75 -3.31
C LYS A 134 -0.10 3.94 -3.59
N LEU A 135 0.46 4.98 -4.17
CA LEU A 135 -0.24 6.17 -4.68
C LEU A 135 -0.02 6.26 -6.18
N HIS A 136 -1.08 6.58 -6.91
CA HIS A 136 -1.07 6.70 -8.37
C HIS A 136 -1.50 8.11 -8.78
N TYR A 137 -0.59 8.86 -9.36
CA TYR A 137 -0.81 10.24 -9.79
C TYR A 137 -1.08 10.27 -11.29
N TRP A 138 -2.31 10.59 -11.63
CA TRP A 138 -2.79 10.69 -13.00
C TRP A 138 -3.45 12.06 -13.21
N LEU A 139 -3.00 12.77 -14.22
CA LEU A 139 -3.64 14.01 -14.64
C LEU A 139 -4.56 13.72 -15.83
N SER A 140 -5.88 13.92 -15.64
CA SER A 140 -6.90 13.75 -16.69
C SER A 140 -6.80 14.83 -17.77
N CYS A 141 -6.19 15.97 -17.44
CA CYS A 141 -5.92 17.08 -18.36
C CYS A 141 -4.58 17.75 -18.02
N GLY A 142 -4.06 18.57 -18.95
CA GLY A 142 -2.86 19.39 -18.74
C GLY A 142 -1.52 18.67 -18.85
N SER A 143 -1.47 17.34 -18.69
CA SER A 143 -0.22 16.54 -18.77
C SER A 143 -0.45 15.13 -19.29
N TRP A 144 0.57 14.56 -19.91
CA TRP A 144 0.64 13.15 -20.28
C TRP A 144 1.40 12.29 -19.26
N GLY A 145 1.94 12.92 -18.21
CA GLY A 145 2.70 12.23 -17.16
C GLY A 145 1.82 11.36 -16.27
N VAL A 146 2.35 10.21 -15.90
CA VAL A 146 1.80 9.30 -14.88
C VAL A 146 2.91 8.95 -13.92
N THR A 147 2.62 9.00 -12.63
CA THR A 147 3.56 8.61 -11.58
C THR A 147 2.90 7.64 -10.62
N ALA A 148 3.58 6.54 -10.30
CA ALA A 148 3.15 5.63 -9.24
C ALA A 148 4.27 5.48 -8.20
N ASN A 149 3.95 5.79 -6.95
CA ASN A 149 4.86 5.69 -5.81
C ASN A 149 4.41 4.57 -4.87
N THR A 150 5.33 3.71 -4.47
CA THR A 150 5.06 2.63 -3.50
C THR A 150 6.02 2.73 -2.33
N TYR A 151 5.48 2.99 -1.16
CA TYR A 151 6.20 3.08 0.10
C TYR A 151 6.05 1.77 0.86
N ARG A 152 7.16 1.19 1.37
CA ARG A 152 7.13 -0.05 2.17
C ARG A 152 7.69 0.21 3.55
N PHE A 153 6.87 -0.04 4.55
CA PHE A 153 7.22 0.18 5.96
C PHE A 153 7.28 -1.14 6.72
N ARG A 154 8.19 -1.20 7.69
CA ARG A 154 8.23 -2.24 8.73
C ARG A 154 8.25 -1.62 10.11
N LEU A 155 7.57 -2.25 11.05
CA LEU A 155 7.68 -1.89 12.45
C LEU A 155 9.07 -2.26 12.98
N GLN A 156 9.84 -1.27 13.42
CA GLN A 156 11.18 -1.42 14.00
C GLN A 156 11.31 -0.51 15.20
N SER A 157 11.61 -1.07 16.36
CA SER A 157 11.79 -0.32 17.62
C SER A 157 10.61 0.64 17.91
N GLY A 158 9.38 0.18 17.69
CA GLY A 158 8.15 0.94 17.98
C GLY A 158 7.76 1.99 16.93
N ARG A 159 8.50 2.14 15.83
CA ARG A 159 8.20 3.06 14.73
C ARG A 159 8.13 2.34 13.38
N PHE A 160 7.28 2.83 12.49
CA PHE A 160 7.21 2.31 11.10
C PHE A 160 8.32 2.95 10.27
N ARG A 161 9.41 2.20 10.08
CA ARG A 161 10.55 2.62 9.27
C ARG A 161 10.28 2.33 7.80
N LEU A 162 10.56 3.30 6.92
CA LEU A 162 10.59 3.11 5.48
C LEU A 162 11.76 2.19 5.12
N THR A 163 11.47 1.04 4.55
CA THR A 163 12.46 0.01 4.18
C THR A 163 12.67 -0.09 2.68
N GLY A 164 11.69 0.35 1.91
CA GLY A 164 11.75 0.38 0.44
C GLY A 164 10.86 1.46 -0.15
N PHE A 165 11.26 1.97 -1.29
CA PHE A 165 10.48 2.91 -2.10
C PHE A 165 10.65 2.55 -3.56
N ASP A 166 9.54 2.42 -4.29
CA ASP A 166 9.56 2.30 -5.74
C ASP A 166 8.78 3.45 -6.35
N GLN A 167 9.31 3.99 -7.42
CA GLN A 167 8.66 5.00 -8.25
C GLN A 167 8.68 4.54 -9.70
N MET A 168 7.56 4.69 -10.36
CA MET A 168 7.43 4.54 -11.80
C MET A 168 6.85 5.83 -12.35
N GLU A 169 7.54 6.39 -13.34
CA GLU A 169 7.08 7.55 -14.08
C GLU A 169 7.09 7.24 -15.57
N PHE A 170 6.07 7.62 -16.30
CA PHE A 170 6.05 7.51 -17.76
C PHE A 170 5.15 8.54 -18.42
N MET A 171 5.39 8.78 -19.70
CA MET A 171 4.60 9.65 -20.55
C MET A 171 3.63 8.82 -21.39
N ARG A 172 2.33 9.03 -21.26
CA ARG A 172 1.29 8.28 -22.00
C ARG A 172 1.37 8.42 -23.51
N ASN A 173 1.85 9.58 -23.99
CA ASN A 173 1.94 9.86 -25.44
C ASN A 173 3.14 9.15 -26.11
N SER A 174 4.23 8.88 -25.39
CA SER A 174 5.38 8.18 -25.94
C SER A 174 5.51 6.74 -25.42
N GLY A 175 4.87 6.42 -24.29
CA GLY A 175 5.07 5.14 -23.60
C GLY A 175 6.41 5.00 -22.91
N GLU A 176 7.29 6.02 -22.99
CA GLU A 176 8.62 5.98 -22.37
C GLU A 176 8.57 6.43 -20.91
N GLY A 177 9.41 5.81 -20.08
CA GLY A 177 9.43 6.12 -18.66
C GLY A 177 10.69 5.66 -17.94
N THR A 178 10.65 5.87 -16.62
CA THR A 178 11.70 5.44 -15.69
C THR A 178 11.08 4.68 -14.52
N ARG A 179 11.82 3.68 -14.04
CA ARG A 179 11.55 2.99 -12.77
C ARG A 179 12.72 3.20 -11.83
N VAL A 180 12.43 3.60 -10.62
CA VAL A 180 13.40 3.73 -9.53
C VAL A 180 13.00 2.79 -8.42
N SER A 181 13.96 2.06 -7.86
CA SER A 181 13.75 1.23 -6.67
C SER A 181 14.84 1.54 -5.65
N VAL A 182 14.44 1.86 -4.43
CA VAL A 182 15.34 2.16 -3.31
C VAL A 182 15.14 1.14 -2.20
N ASN A 183 16.23 0.53 -1.77
CA ASN A 183 16.25 -0.33 -0.57
C ASN A 183 17.04 0.38 0.53
N PHE A 184 16.33 0.94 1.51
CA PHE A 184 16.92 1.69 2.63
C PHE A 184 17.61 0.80 3.66
N LEU A 185 17.33 -0.52 3.66
CA LEU A 185 18.02 -1.46 4.56
C LEU A 185 19.44 -1.76 4.07
N THR A 186 19.62 -1.86 2.76
CA THR A 186 20.92 -2.15 2.14
C THR A 186 21.64 -0.92 1.61
N GLY A 187 20.99 0.26 1.61
CA GLY A 187 21.53 1.48 1.04
C GLY A 187 21.82 1.37 -0.46
N ARG A 188 20.90 0.77 -1.21
CA ARG A 188 21.05 0.57 -2.66
C ARG A 188 19.86 1.12 -3.41
N LYS A 189 20.14 1.69 -4.58
CA LYS A 189 19.16 2.19 -5.54
C LYS A 189 19.41 1.60 -6.92
N SER A 190 18.33 1.27 -7.62
CA SER A 190 18.37 1.06 -9.07
C SER A 190 17.53 2.12 -9.78
N ALA A 191 17.94 2.51 -10.96
CA ALA A 191 17.18 3.33 -11.88
C ALA A 191 17.27 2.70 -13.28
N THR A 192 16.13 2.60 -13.96
CA THR A 192 16.02 1.95 -15.26
C THR A 192 15.07 2.74 -16.16
N LYS A 193 15.42 2.89 -17.43
CA LYS A 193 14.49 3.37 -18.45
C LYS A 193 13.69 2.19 -19.00
N PHE A 194 12.47 2.42 -19.42
CA PHE A 194 11.62 1.44 -20.08
C PHE A 194 10.74 2.11 -21.14
N ALA A 195 10.20 1.32 -22.03
CA ALA A 195 9.08 1.70 -22.89
C ALA A 195 7.97 0.65 -22.79
N ILE A 196 6.72 1.07 -22.90
CA ILE A 196 5.56 0.16 -22.77
C ILE A 196 5.53 -0.89 -23.90
N ASP A 197 6.07 -0.56 -25.06
CA ASP A 197 6.19 -1.45 -26.23
C ASP A 197 7.46 -2.31 -26.22
N ASP A 198 8.18 -2.37 -25.10
CA ASP A 198 9.46 -3.09 -24.93
C ASP A 198 10.58 -2.66 -25.89
N SER A 199 10.45 -1.52 -26.59
CA SER A 199 11.47 -0.99 -27.50
C SER A 199 12.76 -0.58 -26.77
N ILE A 200 12.70 -0.29 -25.46
CA ILE A 200 13.83 0.00 -24.60
C ILE A 200 14.09 -1.19 -23.68
N PRO A 201 15.20 -1.94 -23.86
CA PRO A 201 15.52 -3.04 -22.97
C PRO A 201 15.86 -2.56 -21.56
N GLU A 202 15.15 -3.06 -20.56
CA GLU A 202 15.38 -2.72 -19.16
C GLU A 202 16.74 -3.24 -18.69
N ARG A 203 17.61 -2.33 -18.26
CA ARG A 203 18.93 -2.65 -17.70
C ARG A 203 19.02 -2.16 -16.26
N LEU A 204 18.90 -3.09 -15.32
CA LEU A 204 19.02 -2.80 -13.90
C LEU A 204 20.49 -2.50 -13.53
N LYS A 205 20.73 -1.28 -13.08
CA LYS A 205 22.02 -0.87 -12.53
C LYS A 205 21.84 -0.43 -11.08
N TRP A 206 22.43 -1.18 -10.16
CA TRP A 206 22.40 -0.86 -8.74
C TRP A 206 23.56 0.05 -8.34
N THR A 207 23.24 1.15 -7.67
CA THR A 207 24.18 2.10 -7.09
C THR A 207 24.04 2.13 -5.57
N LYS A 208 25.08 2.58 -4.87
CA LYS A 208 25.00 2.85 -3.43
C LYS A 208 24.44 4.25 -3.21
N ILE A 209 23.58 4.40 -2.19
CA ILE A 209 23.12 5.69 -1.69
C ILE A 209 23.64 5.91 -0.27
N ARG A 210 23.64 7.15 0.19
CA ARG A 210 23.97 7.46 1.58
C ARG A 210 22.95 6.76 2.50
N PRO A 211 23.39 6.17 3.62
CA PRO A 211 22.47 5.62 4.60
C PRO A 211 21.51 6.68 5.14
N GLN A 212 20.22 6.44 5.02
CA GLN A 212 19.16 7.33 5.49
C GLN A 212 18.11 6.52 6.23
N ARG A 213 17.40 7.17 7.15
CA ARG A 213 16.32 6.56 7.92
C ARG A 213 15.11 7.47 7.88
N PHE A 214 14.10 7.03 7.16
CA PHE A 214 12.81 7.68 7.12
C PHE A 214 11.80 6.86 7.91
N TYR A 215 10.85 7.53 8.51
CA TYR A 215 9.76 6.92 9.26
C TYR A 215 8.43 7.46 8.76
N LEU A 216 7.36 6.70 8.96
CA LEU A 216 6.03 7.03 8.49
C LEU A 216 5.58 8.44 8.94
N ASP A 217 5.87 8.80 10.17
CA ASP A 217 5.54 10.07 10.80
C ASP A 217 6.41 11.26 10.34
N MET A 218 7.35 11.04 9.41
CA MET A 218 8.22 12.05 8.82
C MET A 218 7.88 12.35 7.36
N LEU A 219 7.02 11.54 6.73
CA LEU A 219 6.70 11.66 5.31
C LEU A 219 5.44 12.52 5.12
N ASP A 220 5.55 13.41 4.16
CA ASP A 220 4.48 14.32 3.75
C ASP A 220 4.43 14.33 2.22
N SER A 221 3.28 14.00 1.64
CA SER A 221 3.11 13.97 0.18
C SER A 221 3.15 15.36 -0.47
N SER A 222 3.00 16.42 0.31
CA SER A 222 3.12 17.80 -0.16
C SER A 222 4.56 18.33 -0.16
N VAL A 223 5.48 17.62 0.51
CA VAL A 223 6.89 18.04 0.66
C VAL A 223 7.82 16.92 0.22
N CYS A 224 8.48 17.12 -0.91
CA CYS A 224 9.45 16.14 -1.41
C CYS A 224 10.72 16.12 -0.56
N VAL A 225 11.08 14.93 -0.07
CA VAL A 225 12.32 14.71 0.67
C VAL A 225 13.34 14.03 -0.24
N ALA A 226 14.48 14.70 -0.49
CA ALA A 226 15.52 14.18 -1.36
C ALA A 226 16.15 12.89 -0.77
N VAL A 227 16.21 11.84 -1.57
CA VAL A 227 17.00 10.63 -1.30
C VAL A 227 18.41 10.82 -1.86
N ASP A 228 18.50 11.35 -3.05
CA ASP A 228 19.74 11.80 -3.71
C ASP A 228 19.41 12.89 -4.75
N GLU A 229 20.37 13.22 -5.62
CA GLU A 229 20.22 14.28 -6.64
C GLU A 229 19.13 14.00 -7.68
N THR A 230 18.67 12.75 -7.79
CA THR A 230 17.74 12.29 -8.85
C THR A 230 16.51 11.58 -8.33
N THR A 231 16.34 11.43 -7.03
CA THR A 231 15.21 10.72 -6.42
C THR A 231 14.73 11.44 -5.17
N SER A 232 13.45 11.69 -5.11
CA SER A 232 12.76 12.26 -3.95
C SER A 232 11.57 11.39 -3.55
N LEU A 233 11.22 11.44 -2.26
CA LEU A 233 9.98 10.88 -1.71
C LEU A 233 8.95 12.00 -1.70
N CYS A 234 7.93 11.89 -2.48
CA CYS A 234 6.82 12.83 -2.54
C CYS A 234 5.49 12.12 -2.33
#